data_1aaac28b4f89545b254ca7240956205a
#
_entry.id   1aaac28b4f89545b254ca7240956205a
#
_cell.length_a   1.000
_cell.length_b   1.000
_cell.length_c   1.000
_cell.angle_alpha   90.00
_cell.angle_beta   90.00
_cell.angle_gamma   90.00
#
_symmetry.space_group_name_H-M   'P 1'
#
loop_
_entity.id
_entity.type
_entity.pdbx_description
1 polymer ?
#
loop_
_entity_poly.entity_id
_entity_poly.type
_entity_poly.pdbx_seq_one_letter_code
_entity_poly.pdbx_strand_id
1 'polypeptide(L)'
;MTAIRSLLLVGLLLMQAVAEQTLRPLFDFAGPEAAQQWQAVNDGVMGGVSDGRFRIAPDKIMEFFGTLSLENNGGFASVRTKPADVDIKAGDTIVVRVKGDGREYVLNLYTKSRRMAFSYRAPLPTEKDTWTEVSVPLADFVPTSFGRRVQGMGPVEPDEITSIGFMLSDKKAGPFKMQVEWVKAMAPETR
;
A
#
# COMPACT_ATOMS: atom_id res chain seq x y z
N MET A 1 -31.29 -42.49 55.27
CA MET A 1 -30.17 -42.83 54.34
C MET A 1 -30.43 -42.13 53.02
N THR A 2 -29.88 -40.92 52.87
CA THR A 2 -30.16 -40.06 51.74
C THR A 2 -28.85 -39.88 50.92
N ALA A 3 -28.82 -40.43 49.71
CA ALA A 3 -27.66 -40.39 48.83
C ALA A 3 -27.65 -39.09 48.03
N ILE A 4 -26.65 -38.26 48.25
CA ILE A 4 -26.37 -37.04 47.48
C ILE A 4 -25.60 -37.46 46.24
N ARG A 5 -26.19 -37.28 45.04
CA ARG A 5 -25.53 -37.41 43.76
C ARG A 5 -24.89 -36.08 43.39
N SER A 6 -23.55 -36.02 43.45
CA SER A 6 -22.77 -34.88 42.94
C SER A 6 -22.70 -34.96 41.41
N LEU A 7 -23.26 -33.93 40.74
CA LEU A 7 -23.18 -33.74 39.30
C LEU A 7 -21.91 -32.90 39.03
N LEU A 8 -20.87 -33.54 38.50
CA LEU A 8 -19.67 -32.86 38.00
C LEU A 8 -19.98 -32.28 36.61
N LEU A 9 -20.13 -30.99 36.56
CA LEU A 9 -20.24 -30.22 35.31
C LEU A 9 -18.82 -30.01 34.76
N VAL A 10 -18.41 -30.80 33.78
CA VAL A 10 -17.16 -30.60 33.03
C VAL A 10 -17.42 -29.51 32.00
N GLY A 11 -17.03 -28.28 32.32
CA GLY A 11 -17.02 -27.16 31.39
C GLY A 11 -15.89 -27.34 30.36
N LEU A 12 -16.23 -27.74 29.14
CA LEU A 12 -15.32 -27.79 28.01
C LEU A 12 -15.06 -26.35 27.53
N LEU A 13 -13.95 -25.75 27.97
CA LEU A 13 -13.46 -24.47 27.43
C LEU A 13 -12.93 -24.75 26.01
N LEU A 14 -13.72 -24.44 25.01
CA LEU A 14 -13.26 -24.32 23.63
C LEU A 14 -12.37 -23.07 23.54
N MET A 15 -11.07 -23.22 23.70
CA MET A 15 -10.10 -22.24 23.25
C MET A 15 -10.16 -22.20 21.72
N GLN A 16 -10.88 -21.23 21.18
CA GLN A 16 -10.73 -20.89 19.77
C GLN A 16 -9.32 -20.33 19.59
N ALA A 17 -8.45 -21.11 18.96
CA ALA A 17 -7.18 -20.61 18.47
C ALA A 17 -7.50 -19.50 17.45
N VAL A 18 -7.29 -18.26 17.83
CA VAL A 18 -7.26 -17.14 16.88
C VAL A 18 -6.05 -17.44 15.99
N ALA A 19 -6.29 -17.78 14.75
CA ALA A 19 -5.23 -17.96 13.77
C ALA A 19 -4.49 -16.62 13.66
N GLU A 20 -3.25 -16.58 14.11
CA GLU A 20 -2.39 -15.41 14.02
C GLU A 20 -2.17 -15.13 12.53
N GLN A 21 -2.74 -14.03 12.04
CA GLN A 21 -2.59 -13.65 10.64
C GLN A 21 -1.12 -13.32 10.36
N THR A 22 -0.46 -14.16 9.58
CA THR A 22 0.96 -14.01 9.27
C THR A 22 1.17 -12.85 8.31
N LEU A 23 1.81 -11.79 8.78
CA LEU A 23 2.26 -10.67 7.96
C LEU A 23 3.59 -11.02 7.27
N ARG A 24 3.58 -11.13 5.95
CA ARG A 24 4.76 -11.36 5.13
C ARG A 24 5.37 -10.01 4.70
N PRO A 25 6.65 -9.72 4.99
CA PRO A 25 7.28 -8.47 4.58
C PRO A 25 7.41 -8.41 3.05
N LEU A 26 7.03 -7.28 2.46
CA LEU A 26 7.30 -6.94 1.07
C LEU A 26 8.47 -5.94 0.98
N PHE A 27 8.43 -4.88 1.79
CA PHE A 27 9.47 -3.86 1.88
C PHE A 27 9.61 -3.38 3.32
N ASP A 28 10.83 -3.42 3.85
CA ASP A 28 11.19 -2.95 5.21
C ASP A 28 12.27 -1.84 5.19
N PHE A 29 12.74 -1.50 3.99
CA PHE A 29 13.77 -0.49 3.73
C PHE A 29 15.10 -0.70 4.47
N ALA A 30 15.36 -1.89 4.99
CA ALA A 30 16.50 -2.17 5.85
C ALA A 30 17.79 -2.48 5.08
N GLY A 31 17.67 -2.95 3.85
CA GLY A 31 18.82 -3.37 3.03
C GLY A 31 19.63 -2.17 2.51
N PRO A 32 20.95 -2.33 2.30
CA PRO A 32 21.80 -1.28 1.72
C PRO A 32 21.36 -0.86 0.31
N GLU A 33 20.69 -1.77 -0.42
CA GLU A 33 20.20 -1.54 -1.78
C GLU A 33 18.74 -1.02 -1.79
N ALA A 34 18.12 -0.77 -0.62
CA ALA A 34 16.71 -0.40 -0.54
C ALA A 34 16.37 0.81 -1.42
N ALA A 35 17.20 1.85 -1.41
CA ALA A 35 16.99 3.04 -2.23
C ALA A 35 17.10 2.75 -3.73
N GLN A 36 17.89 1.78 -4.14
CA GLN A 36 18.08 1.43 -5.55
C GLN A 36 16.89 0.69 -6.16
N GLN A 37 16.06 0.09 -5.32
CA GLN A 37 14.83 -0.60 -5.74
C GLN A 37 13.72 0.39 -6.13
N TRP A 38 13.83 1.66 -5.74
CA TRP A 38 12.78 2.66 -5.92
C TRP A 38 13.20 3.76 -6.89
N GLN A 39 12.21 4.45 -7.45
CA GLN A 39 12.40 5.59 -8.33
C GLN A 39 11.23 6.59 -8.18
N ALA A 40 11.54 7.87 -8.28
CA ALA A 40 10.53 8.91 -8.39
C ALA A 40 10.06 9.05 -9.84
N VAL A 41 8.76 9.17 -10.06
CA VAL A 41 8.16 9.43 -11.37
C VAL A 41 7.06 10.47 -11.19
N ASN A 42 7.31 11.68 -11.69
CA ASN A 42 6.42 12.84 -11.53
C ASN A 42 5.75 13.21 -12.87
N ASP A 43 4.86 14.16 -12.80
CA ASP A 43 4.11 14.68 -13.95
C ASP A 43 4.97 15.39 -15.02
N GLY A 44 6.24 15.61 -14.75
CA GLY A 44 7.23 16.07 -15.75
C GLY A 44 7.28 15.21 -17.02
N VAL A 45 6.91 13.93 -16.93
CA VAL A 45 6.75 13.03 -18.11
C VAL A 45 5.63 13.48 -19.05
N MET A 46 4.77 14.39 -18.61
CA MET A 46 3.66 14.99 -19.39
C MET A 46 3.74 16.52 -19.44
N GLY A 47 4.87 17.11 -19.06
CA GLY A 47 5.09 18.55 -19.06
C GLY A 47 4.72 19.28 -17.77
N GLY A 48 4.23 18.59 -16.73
CA GLY A 48 4.02 19.15 -15.40
C GLY A 48 5.32 19.53 -14.70
N VAL A 49 5.21 20.23 -13.59
CA VAL A 49 6.37 20.76 -12.83
C VAL A 49 6.36 20.35 -11.36
N SER A 50 5.63 19.29 -11.01
CA SER A 50 5.69 18.73 -9.66
C SER A 50 7.08 18.16 -9.36
N ASP A 51 7.55 18.38 -8.14
CA ASP A 51 8.87 17.95 -7.67
C ASP A 51 8.69 16.95 -6.51
N GLY A 52 8.47 15.69 -6.86
CA GLY A 52 8.41 14.58 -5.89
C GLY A 52 9.75 13.86 -5.81
N ARG A 53 10.22 13.67 -4.59
CA ARG A 53 11.50 13.03 -4.27
C ARG A 53 11.30 12.00 -3.19
N PHE A 54 12.24 11.07 -3.06
CA PHE A 54 12.27 10.14 -1.93
C PHE A 54 13.69 9.95 -1.43
N ARG A 55 13.79 9.45 -0.21
CA ARG A 55 15.03 8.91 0.37
C ARG A 55 14.69 7.82 1.36
N ILE A 56 15.65 6.95 1.63
CA ILE A 56 15.60 6.04 2.78
C ILE A 56 16.42 6.70 3.89
N ALA A 57 15.76 7.04 4.99
CA ALA A 57 16.38 7.66 6.15
C ALA A 57 17.22 6.63 6.94
N PRO A 58 18.17 7.07 7.81
CA PRO A 58 19.03 6.15 8.59
C PRO A 58 18.25 5.19 9.49
N ASP A 59 17.04 5.55 9.92
CA ASP A 59 16.12 4.74 10.71
C ASP A 59 15.29 3.76 9.87
N LYS A 60 15.69 3.55 8.59
CA LYS A 60 15.05 2.62 7.64
C LYS A 60 13.61 3.02 7.27
N ILE A 61 13.30 4.28 7.33
CA ILE A 61 12.01 4.83 6.91
C ILE A 61 12.16 5.41 5.51
N MET A 62 11.26 5.04 4.58
CA MET A 62 11.14 5.76 3.32
C MET A 62 10.44 7.09 3.58
N GLU A 63 11.06 8.19 3.21
CA GLU A 63 10.43 9.50 3.13
C GLU A 63 10.13 9.83 1.66
N PHE A 64 8.87 10.08 1.36
CA PHE A 64 8.39 10.59 0.08
C PHE A 64 7.89 12.03 0.29
N PHE A 65 8.51 13.00 -0.38
CA PHE A 65 8.28 14.41 -0.12
C PHE A 65 8.52 15.27 -1.36
N GLY A 66 8.08 16.52 -1.31
CA GLY A 66 8.28 17.47 -2.39
C GLY A 66 7.22 18.54 -2.44
N THR A 67 6.98 19.07 -3.66
CA THR A 67 5.93 20.05 -3.94
C THR A 67 5.08 19.59 -5.11
N LEU A 68 3.78 19.47 -4.89
CA LEU A 68 2.81 19.19 -5.95
C LEU A 68 2.48 20.51 -6.65
N SER A 69 2.55 20.53 -7.97
CA SER A 69 2.11 21.64 -8.81
C SER A 69 0.95 21.23 -9.72
N LEU A 70 0.05 22.15 -9.98
CA LEU A 70 -1.06 21.96 -10.94
C LEU A 70 -0.80 22.66 -12.28
N GLU A 71 0.36 23.30 -12.44
CA GLU A 71 0.75 23.97 -13.65
C GLU A 71 0.93 22.99 -14.81
N ASN A 72 0.73 23.46 -16.03
CA ASN A 72 0.90 22.71 -17.28
C ASN A 72 0.10 21.39 -17.32
N ASN A 73 -1.10 21.35 -16.75
CA ASN A 73 -1.89 20.14 -16.58
C ASN A 73 -1.18 19.03 -15.76
N GLY A 74 -0.23 19.41 -14.91
CA GLY A 74 0.38 18.55 -13.92
C GLY A 74 -0.61 18.12 -12.83
N GLY A 75 -0.12 17.67 -11.72
CA GLY A 75 -0.92 17.34 -10.55
C GLY A 75 -0.69 15.96 -10.00
N PHE A 76 0.49 15.36 -10.26
CA PHE A 76 0.91 14.19 -9.51
C PHE A 76 2.42 14.15 -9.25
N ALA A 77 2.75 13.58 -8.11
CA ALA A 77 4.09 13.12 -7.76
C ALA A 77 3.99 11.67 -7.31
N SER A 78 4.94 10.82 -7.68
CA SER A 78 4.93 9.42 -7.27
C SER A 78 6.32 8.87 -7.00
N VAL A 79 6.37 7.85 -6.15
CA VAL A 79 7.52 6.98 -5.93
C VAL A 79 7.06 5.55 -6.09
N ARG A 80 7.84 4.72 -6.80
CA ARG A 80 7.48 3.32 -7.05
C ARG A 80 8.71 2.44 -7.15
N THR A 81 8.55 1.15 -6.91
CA THR A 81 9.62 0.19 -7.15
C THR A 81 9.95 0.14 -8.65
N LYS A 82 11.18 -0.19 -8.96
CA LYS A 82 11.54 -0.67 -10.31
C LYS A 82 10.82 -2.00 -10.55
N PRO A 83 10.51 -2.35 -11.80
CA PRO A 83 9.86 -3.62 -12.10
C PRO A 83 10.67 -4.82 -11.58
N ALA A 84 10.02 -5.64 -10.78
CA ALA A 84 10.54 -6.87 -10.23
C ALA A 84 9.37 -7.79 -9.87
N ASP A 85 9.66 -9.01 -9.46
CA ASP A 85 8.66 -9.87 -8.83
C ASP A 85 8.33 -9.32 -7.43
N VAL A 86 7.05 -9.06 -7.18
CA VAL A 86 6.55 -8.63 -5.88
C VAL A 86 5.78 -9.79 -5.28
N ASP A 87 6.23 -10.33 -4.14
CA ASP A 87 5.63 -11.51 -3.49
C ASP A 87 4.21 -11.23 -2.96
N ILE A 88 3.29 -10.90 -3.87
CA ILE A 88 1.85 -10.72 -3.60
C ILE A 88 1.11 -11.94 -4.14
N LYS A 89 0.17 -12.47 -3.35
CA LYS A 89 -0.61 -13.67 -3.66
C LYS A 89 -2.10 -13.38 -3.75
N ALA A 90 -2.83 -14.29 -4.38
CA ALA A 90 -4.28 -14.18 -4.48
C ALA A 90 -4.93 -14.08 -3.09
N GLY A 91 -5.83 -13.11 -2.92
CA GLY A 91 -6.53 -12.86 -1.68
C GLY A 91 -5.74 -12.10 -0.62
N ASP A 92 -4.48 -11.74 -0.88
CA ASP A 92 -3.70 -10.92 0.05
C ASP A 92 -4.37 -9.57 0.33
N THR A 93 -4.12 -9.06 1.52
CA THR A 93 -4.35 -7.66 1.92
C THR A 93 -3.00 -6.97 2.05
N ILE A 94 -2.80 -5.87 1.35
CA ILE A 94 -1.60 -5.05 1.48
C ILE A 94 -1.76 -4.18 2.72
N VAL A 95 -0.81 -4.28 3.64
CA VAL A 95 -0.77 -3.47 4.86
C VAL A 95 0.42 -2.53 4.80
N VAL A 96 0.16 -1.24 4.97
CA VAL A 96 1.19 -0.20 4.94
C VAL A 96 1.20 0.53 6.27
N ARG A 97 2.36 0.57 6.94
CA ARG A 97 2.55 1.44 8.09
C ARG A 97 3.08 2.77 7.61
N VAL A 98 2.26 3.79 7.75
CA VAL A 98 2.44 5.10 7.12
C VAL A 98 2.19 6.24 8.11
N LYS A 99 2.94 7.34 7.94
CA LYS A 99 2.69 8.61 8.60
C LYS A 99 2.75 9.71 7.54
N GLY A 100 1.70 10.50 7.44
CA GLY A 100 1.61 11.55 6.43
C GLY A 100 1.36 12.94 7.03
N ASP A 101 0.97 13.82 6.16
CA ASP A 101 0.66 15.22 6.43
C ASP A 101 -0.86 15.50 6.49
N GLY A 102 -1.67 14.44 6.49
CA GLY A 102 -3.14 14.51 6.46
C GLY A 102 -3.70 14.64 5.05
N ARG A 103 -2.85 14.50 4.00
CA ARG A 103 -3.30 14.42 2.62
C ARG A 103 -3.70 12.98 2.27
N GLU A 104 -4.51 12.81 1.24
CA GLU A 104 -4.91 11.50 0.73
C GLU A 104 -3.94 11.08 -0.38
N TYR A 105 -3.16 10.06 -0.09
CA TYR A 105 -2.28 9.42 -1.05
C TYR A 105 -2.99 8.26 -1.75
N VAL A 106 -2.34 7.71 -2.75
CA VAL A 106 -2.83 6.57 -3.52
C VAL A 106 -1.78 5.47 -3.49
N LEU A 107 -2.18 4.27 -3.10
CA LEU A 107 -1.40 3.06 -3.28
C LEU A 107 -1.65 2.51 -4.68
N ASN A 108 -0.56 2.26 -5.42
CA ASN A 108 -0.62 1.77 -6.80
C ASN A 108 0.03 0.40 -6.92
N LEU A 109 -0.61 -0.48 -7.68
CA LEU A 109 -0.02 -1.71 -8.20
C LEU A 109 0.12 -1.56 -9.72
N TYR A 110 1.33 -1.70 -10.22
CA TYR A 110 1.64 -1.65 -11.65
C TYR A 110 1.80 -3.07 -12.17
N THR A 111 1.31 -3.32 -13.37
CA THR A 111 1.30 -4.64 -13.99
C THR A 111 2.10 -4.65 -15.28
N LYS A 112 2.28 -5.82 -15.88
CA LYS A 112 2.87 -6.02 -17.22
C LYS A 112 2.06 -5.35 -18.34
N SER A 113 0.93 -4.73 -18.03
CA SER A 113 0.09 -4.04 -19.00
C SER A 113 0.87 -2.96 -19.77
N ARG A 114 0.72 -2.95 -21.09
CA ARG A 114 1.28 -1.91 -21.96
C ARG A 114 0.37 -0.68 -22.10
N ARG A 115 -0.76 -0.62 -21.39
CA ARG A 115 -1.67 0.52 -21.41
C ARG A 115 -0.99 1.73 -20.75
N MET A 116 -1.04 2.86 -21.44
CA MET A 116 -0.41 4.10 -20.97
C MET A 116 -1.06 4.60 -19.67
N ALA A 117 -0.23 5.11 -18.74
CA ALA A 117 -0.63 5.65 -17.43
C ALA A 117 -1.58 4.72 -16.63
N PHE A 118 -1.41 3.41 -16.82
CA PHE A 118 -2.26 2.39 -16.21
C PHE A 118 -1.67 1.87 -14.91
N SER A 119 -2.52 1.72 -13.91
CA SER A 119 -2.25 1.01 -12.66
C SER A 119 -3.56 0.61 -11.99
N TYR A 120 -3.49 -0.35 -11.09
CA TYR A 120 -4.56 -0.60 -10.13
C TYR A 120 -4.34 0.29 -8.92
N ARG A 121 -5.37 1.00 -8.46
CA ARG A 121 -5.26 2.06 -7.44
C ARG A 121 -6.21 1.84 -6.29
N ALA A 122 -5.73 2.13 -5.08
CA ALA A 122 -6.55 2.22 -3.89
C ALA A 122 -6.20 3.47 -3.08
N PRO A 123 -7.15 4.06 -2.34
CA PRO A 123 -6.86 5.16 -1.42
C PRO A 123 -5.87 4.72 -0.33
N LEU A 124 -4.97 5.62 0.04
CA LEU A 124 -4.06 5.49 1.16
C LEU A 124 -4.20 6.76 2.02
N PRO A 125 -5.23 6.84 2.86
CA PRO A 125 -5.45 7.98 3.73
C PRO A 125 -4.33 8.08 4.76
N THR A 126 -3.92 9.30 5.10
CA THR A 126 -2.93 9.54 6.15
C THR A 126 -3.47 10.52 7.19
N GLU A 127 -3.02 10.34 8.42
CA GLU A 127 -3.24 11.29 9.50
C GLU A 127 -1.98 12.14 9.68
N LYS A 128 -2.20 13.45 9.96
CA LYS A 128 -1.09 14.37 10.13
C LYS A 128 -0.23 13.96 11.32
N ASP A 129 1.06 13.77 11.05
CA ASP A 129 2.11 13.44 12.03
C ASP A 129 1.83 12.18 12.89
N THR A 130 0.89 11.32 12.46
CA THR A 130 0.48 10.10 13.18
C THR A 130 0.84 8.86 12.38
N TRP A 131 1.46 7.85 13.01
CA TRP A 131 1.66 6.54 12.43
C TRP A 131 0.37 5.74 12.44
N THR A 132 -0.08 5.33 11.27
CA THR A 132 -1.27 4.47 11.08
C THR A 132 -0.91 3.23 10.26
N GLU A 133 -1.68 2.17 10.42
CA GLU A 133 -1.63 1.00 9.55
C GLU A 133 -2.86 1.01 8.65
N VAL A 134 -2.63 1.07 7.36
CA VAL A 134 -3.70 1.06 6.35
C VAL A 134 -3.69 -0.29 5.67
N SER A 135 -4.81 -1.01 5.76
CA SER A 135 -5.02 -2.32 5.15
C SER A 135 -5.87 -2.17 3.89
N VAL A 136 -5.38 -2.68 2.78
CA VAL A 136 -6.05 -2.62 1.48
C VAL A 136 -6.13 -4.02 0.89
N PRO A 137 -7.30 -4.67 0.91
CA PRO A 137 -7.51 -5.94 0.21
C PRO A 137 -7.19 -5.82 -1.28
N LEU A 138 -6.58 -6.85 -1.85
CA LEU A 138 -6.21 -6.84 -3.27
C LEU A 138 -7.43 -6.64 -4.18
N ALA A 139 -8.60 -7.08 -3.74
CA ALA A 139 -9.87 -6.90 -4.43
C ALA A 139 -10.36 -5.44 -4.51
N ASP A 140 -9.87 -4.56 -3.62
CA ASP A 140 -10.30 -3.16 -3.56
C ASP A 140 -9.52 -2.25 -4.51
N PHE A 141 -8.50 -2.79 -5.16
CA PHE A 141 -7.73 -2.03 -6.15
C PHE A 141 -8.52 -1.87 -7.46
N VAL A 142 -8.66 -0.65 -7.90
CA VAL A 142 -9.45 -0.28 -9.09
C VAL A 142 -8.55 -0.04 -10.29
N PRO A 143 -8.79 -0.71 -11.45
CA PRO A 143 -8.03 -0.47 -12.68
C PRO A 143 -8.27 0.97 -13.17
N THR A 144 -7.18 1.71 -13.36
CA THR A 144 -7.22 3.16 -13.62
C THR A 144 -6.22 3.53 -14.71
N SER A 145 -6.61 4.41 -15.62
CA SER A 145 -5.73 5.01 -16.63
C SER A 145 -5.99 6.52 -16.68
N PHE A 146 -4.94 7.34 -16.63
CA PHE A 146 -5.04 8.80 -16.52
C PHE A 146 -6.01 9.26 -15.42
N GLY A 147 -6.01 8.60 -14.26
CA GLY A 147 -6.89 8.93 -13.13
C GLY A 147 -8.36 8.54 -13.32
N ARG A 148 -8.74 7.86 -14.40
CA ARG A 148 -10.12 7.42 -14.68
C ARG A 148 -10.22 5.90 -14.59
N ARG A 149 -11.29 5.40 -13.97
CA ARG A 149 -11.57 3.96 -13.93
C ARG A 149 -11.68 3.39 -15.34
N VAL A 150 -11.01 2.27 -15.58
CA VAL A 150 -11.10 1.51 -16.82
C VAL A 150 -12.26 0.50 -16.70
N GLN A 151 -13.23 0.60 -17.60
CA GLN A 151 -14.38 -0.31 -17.62
C GLN A 151 -13.99 -1.66 -18.22
N GLY A 152 -14.68 -2.74 -17.81
CA GLY A 152 -14.52 -4.08 -18.36
C GLY A 152 -13.24 -4.81 -17.94
N MET A 153 -12.47 -4.26 -17.01
CA MET A 153 -11.34 -4.97 -16.41
C MET A 153 -11.72 -5.56 -15.05
N GLY A 154 -11.29 -6.79 -14.82
CA GLY A 154 -11.43 -7.50 -13.56
C GLY A 154 -10.48 -6.97 -12.46
N PRO A 155 -10.47 -7.63 -11.30
CA PRO A 155 -9.49 -7.37 -10.24
C PRO A 155 -8.05 -7.57 -10.75
N VAL A 156 -7.08 -7.10 -9.98
CA VAL A 156 -5.68 -7.30 -10.33
C VAL A 156 -5.28 -8.77 -10.13
N GLU A 157 -4.60 -9.32 -11.13
CA GLU A 157 -4.02 -10.67 -11.03
C GLU A 157 -2.62 -10.56 -10.39
N PRO A 158 -2.35 -11.31 -9.31
CA PRO A 158 -1.10 -11.19 -8.55
C PRO A 158 0.16 -11.40 -9.39
N ASP A 159 0.17 -12.37 -10.29
CA ASP A 159 1.30 -12.73 -11.15
C ASP A 159 1.56 -11.70 -12.26
N GLU A 160 0.64 -10.78 -12.49
CA GLU A 160 0.82 -9.64 -13.38
C GLU A 160 1.47 -8.43 -12.69
N ILE A 161 1.51 -8.41 -11.34
CA ILE A 161 2.05 -7.28 -10.58
C ILE A 161 3.58 -7.28 -10.71
N THR A 162 4.12 -6.15 -11.17
CA THR A 162 5.57 -5.95 -11.33
C THR A 162 6.13 -4.85 -10.46
N SER A 163 5.27 -4.02 -9.86
CA SER A 163 5.73 -2.85 -9.12
C SER A 163 4.62 -2.36 -8.18
N ILE A 164 5.02 -1.84 -7.03
CA ILE A 164 4.15 -1.14 -6.08
C ILE A 164 4.64 0.29 -5.91
N GLY A 165 3.76 1.23 -5.60
CA GLY A 165 4.18 2.61 -5.39
C GLY A 165 3.13 3.48 -4.71
N PHE A 166 3.58 4.66 -4.33
CA PHE A 166 2.79 5.69 -3.68
C PHE A 166 2.69 6.91 -4.59
N MET A 167 1.54 7.52 -4.64
CA MET A 167 1.29 8.71 -5.46
C MET A 167 0.49 9.73 -4.66
N LEU A 168 0.83 10.99 -4.83
CA LEU A 168 -0.02 12.09 -4.44
C LEU A 168 -0.62 12.71 -5.70
N SER A 169 -1.96 12.80 -5.76
CA SER A 169 -2.69 13.37 -6.90
C SER A 169 -4.04 13.95 -6.46
N ASP A 170 -4.10 14.50 -5.27
CA ASP A 170 -5.30 15.02 -4.61
C ASP A 170 -5.76 16.39 -5.13
N LYS A 171 -5.11 16.91 -6.18
CA LYS A 171 -5.39 18.23 -6.82
C LYS A 171 -5.21 19.44 -5.90
N LYS A 172 -4.36 19.33 -4.89
CA LYS A 172 -3.99 20.42 -4.00
C LYS A 172 -2.52 20.75 -4.20
N ALA A 173 -2.20 21.90 -4.79
CA ALA A 173 -0.81 22.34 -4.93
C ALA A 173 -0.18 22.59 -3.55
N GLY A 174 1.14 22.53 -3.49
CA GLY A 174 1.90 22.83 -2.29
C GLY A 174 2.78 21.68 -1.80
N PRO A 175 3.48 21.90 -0.69
CA PRO A 175 4.39 20.91 -0.12
C PRO A 175 3.65 19.68 0.40
N PHE A 176 4.34 18.56 0.38
CA PHE A 176 3.84 17.30 0.94
C PHE A 176 4.96 16.47 1.55
N LYS A 177 4.60 15.65 2.53
CA LYS A 177 5.50 14.65 3.11
C LYS A 177 4.74 13.45 3.63
N MET A 178 5.19 12.27 3.22
CA MET A 178 4.73 10.97 3.73
C MET A 178 5.95 10.13 4.09
N GLN A 179 5.82 9.35 5.17
CA GLN A 179 6.82 8.41 5.65
C GLN A 179 6.21 7.01 5.65
N VAL A 180 6.97 6.02 5.19
CA VAL A 180 6.56 4.61 5.19
C VAL A 180 7.60 3.82 5.95
N GLU A 181 7.19 3.11 7.01
CA GLU A 181 8.07 2.28 7.81
C GLU A 181 8.23 0.89 7.17
N TRP A 182 7.13 0.32 6.68
CA TRP A 182 7.14 -0.95 5.99
C TRP A 182 5.88 -1.15 5.14
N VAL A 183 5.98 -2.08 4.21
CA VAL A 183 4.87 -2.64 3.44
C VAL A 183 4.87 -4.15 3.63
N LYS A 184 3.73 -4.72 3.99
CA LYS A 184 3.55 -6.16 4.21
C LYS A 184 2.33 -6.68 3.45
N ALA A 185 2.32 -7.97 3.17
CA ALA A 185 1.14 -8.69 2.70
C ALA A 185 0.61 -9.57 3.83
N MET A 186 -0.68 -9.53 4.04
CA MET A 186 -1.41 -10.38 4.97
C MET A 186 -2.22 -11.40 4.18
N ALA A 187 -1.99 -12.68 4.44
CA ALA A 187 -2.72 -13.76 3.78
C ALA A 187 -4.22 -13.73 4.19
N PRO A 188 -5.12 -14.19 3.32
CA PRO A 188 -6.53 -14.35 3.68
C PRO A 188 -6.69 -15.35 4.83
N GLU A 189 -7.72 -15.16 5.64
CA GLU A 189 -8.07 -16.15 6.68
C GLU A 189 -8.39 -17.48 6.02
N THR A 190 -7.69 -18.52 6.42
CA THR A 190 -8.03 -19.91 6.06
C THR A 190 -9.30 -20.29 6.79
N ARG A 191 -10.40 -20.47 6.05
CA ARG A 191 -11.66 -20.99 6.58
C ARG A 191 -11.59 -22.50 6.78
#